data_212f7f346aae9042be9da6a1bb218671
#
_entry.id   212f7f346aae9042be9da6a1bb218671
#
_cell.length_a   1.000
_cell.length_b   1.000
_cell.length_c   1.000
_cell.angle_alpha   90.00
_cell.angle_beta   90.00
_cell.angle_gamma   90.00
#
_symmetry.space_group_name_H-M   'P 1'
#
loop_
_entity.id
_entity.type
_entity.pdbx_description
1 polymer ?
#
loop_
_entity_poly.entity_id
_entity_poly.type
_entity_poly.pdbx_seq_one_letter_code
_entity_poly.pdbx_strand_id
1 'polypeptide(L)' 'MPAARDSRGRLAHGFRELDDLVLHLKGLVLVRKVQETRGAGHDELHMYGAEIERVRDRLAELVRAGA' A
#
# COMPACT_ATOMS: atom_id res chain seq x y z
N MET A 1 -17.02 15.78 -23.29
CA MET A 1 -15.72 15.89 -22.64
C MET A 1 -15.78 15.64 -21.15
N PRO A 2 -16.55 16.41 -20.37
CA PRO A 2 -16.55 16.23 -18.91
C PRO A 2 -16.91 14.83 -18.46
N ALA A 3 -17.94 14.22 -19.06
CA ALA A 3 -18.38 12.88 -18.67
C ALA A 3 -17.31 11.82 -18.91
N ALA A 4 -16.65 11.87 -20.07
CA ALA A 4 -15.58 10.92 -20.38
C ALA A 4 -14.39 11.13 -19.47
N ARG A 5 -14.10 12.38 -19.15
CA ARG A 5 -13.00 12.74 -18.26
C ARG A 5 -13.27 12.24 -16.85
N ASP A 6 -14.50 12.40 -16.38
CA ASP A 6 -14.91 11.93 -15.05
C ASP A 6 -14.81 10.42 -14.93
N SER A 7 -15.23 9.69 -15.96
CA SER A 7 -15.12 8.24 -15.97
C SER A 7 -13.68 7.78 -15.90
N ARG A 8 -12.82 8.42 -16.69
CA ARG A 8 -11.39 8.14 -16.65
C ARG A 8 -10.78 8.49 -15.31
N GLY A 9 -11.23 9.59 -14.71
CA GLY A 9 -10.76 10.02 -13.41
C GLY A 9 -11.04 9.00 -12.34
N ARG A 10 -12.22 8.40 -12.35
CA ARG A 10 -12.57 7.37 -11.37
C ARG A 10 -11.70 6.12 -11.51
N LEU A 11 -11.52 5.64 -12.74
CA LEU A 11 -10.68 4.48 -12.99
C LEU A 11 -9.23 4.77 -12.61
N ALA A 12 -8.73 5.92 -13.04
CA ALA A 12 -7.36 6.33 -12.72
C ALA A 12 -7.17 6.48 -11.23
N HIS A 13 -8.19 6.98 -10.51
CA HIS A 13 -8.12 7.13 -9.05
C HIS A 13 -7.99 5.78 -8.36
N GLY A 14 -8.77 4.78 -8.78
CA GLY A 14 -8.69 3.44 -8.21
C GLY A 14 -7.35 2.79 -8.48
N PHE A 15 -6.84 2.89 -9.69
CA PHE A 15 -5.53 2.34 -10.04
C PHE A 15 -4.42 3.09 -9.34
N ARG A 16 -4.56 4.40 -9.18
CA ARG A 16 -3.57 5.21 -8.48
C ARG A 16 -3.46 4.78 -7.02
N GLU A 17 -4.59 4.58 -6.35
CA GLU A 17 -4.58 4.12 -4.97
C GLU A 17 -3.92 2.75 -4.86
N LEU A 18 -4.22 1.85 -5.78
CA LEU A 18 -3.62 0.53 -5.81
C LEU A 18 -2.11 0.62 -5.98
N ASP A 19 -1.66 1.42 -6.95
CA ASP A 19 -0.23 1.61 -7.21
C ASP A 19 0.48 2.24 -6.01
N ASP A 20 -0.13 3.25 -5.40
CA ASP A 20 0.44 3.92 -4.24
C ASP A 20 0.58 2.94 -3.07
N LEU A 21 -0.42 2.09 -2.85
CA LEU A 21 -0.36 1.10 -1.79
C LEU A 21 0.71 0.04 -2.06
N VAL A 22 0.85 -0.38 -3.31
CA VAL A 22 1.90 -1.34 -3.67
C VAL A 22 3.28 -0.75 -3.41
N LEU A 23 3.50 0.50 -3.81
CA LEU A 23 4.77 1.17 -3.56
C LEU A 23 5.01 1.36 -2.06
N HIS A 24 3.97 1.72 -1.33
CA HIS A 24 4.06 1.88 0.12
C HIS A 24 4.42 0.55 0.79
N LEU A 25 3.78 -0.53 0.36
CA LEU A 25 4.05 -1.86 0.87
C LEU A 25 5.50 -2.28 0.60
N LYS A 26 5.97 -2.06 -0.61
CA LYS A 26 7.37 -2.36 -0.96
C LYS A 26 8.34 -1.57 -0.09
N GLY A 27 8.04 -0.29 0.11
CA GLY A 27 8.85 0.56 0.98
C GLY A 27 8.88 0.07 2.41
N LEU A 28 7.73 -0.31 2.96
CA LEU A 28 7.64 -0.82 4.33
C LEU A 28 8.44 -2.12 4.50
N VAL A 29 8.32 -3.04 3.55
CA VAL A 29 9.05 -4.31 3.59
C VAL A 29 10.56 -4.06 3.55
N LEU A 30 10.98 -3.14 2.68
CA LEU A 30 12.39 -2.81 2.55
C LEU A 30 12.93 -2.13 3.81
N VAL A 31 12.21 -1.16 4.33
CA VAL A 31 12.62 -0.45 5.56
C VAL A 31 12.68 -1.41 6.74
N ARG A 32 11.69 -2.29 6.86
CA ARG A 32 11.71 -3.30 7.92
C ARG A 32 12.97 -4.16 7.85
N LYS A 33 13.32 -4.58 6.64
CA LYS A 33 14.51 -5.40 6.45
C LYS A 33 15.80 -4.64 6.81
N VAL A 34 15.88 -3.39 6.41
CA VAL A 34 17.01 -2.53 6.74
C VAL A 34 17.12 -2.35 8.26
N GLN A 35 16.00 -2.07 8.91
CA GLN A 35 15.99 -1.87 10.36
C GLN A 35 16.34 -3.16 11.11
N GLU A 36 15.85 -4.29 10.61
CA GLU A 36 16.20 -5.60 11.16
C GLU A 36 17.71 -5.84 11.09
N THR A 37 18.31 -5.53 9.95
CA THR A 37 19.76 -5.65 9.74
C THR A 37 20.54 -4.73 10.67
N ARG A 38 19.98 -3.55 10.97
CA ARG A 38 20.60 -2.59 11.87
C ARG A 38 20.40 -2.91 13.35
N GLY A 39 19.67 -3.96 13.65
CA GLY A 39 19.44 -4.37 15.02
C GLY A 39 18.28 -3.64 15.71
N ALA A 40 17.28 -3.19 14.95
CA ALA A 40 16.10 -2.54 15.52
C ALA A 40 15.42 -3.44 16.54
N GLY A 41 14.81 -2.83 17.54
CA GLY A 41 14.14 -3.55 18.59
C GLY A 41 12.88 -4.27 18.10
N HIS A 42 12.44 -5.26 18.89
CA HIS A 42 11.26 -6.06 18.57
C HIS A 42 10.01 -5.19 18.37
N ASP A 43 9.79 -4.22 19.25
CA ASP A 43 8.63 -3.34 19.18
C ASP A 43 8.60 -2.53 17.89
N GLU A 44 9.76 -2.02 17.48
CA GLU A 44 9.89 -1.24 16.26
C GLU A 44 9.59 -2.10 15.03
N LEU A 45 10.13 -3.32 14.98
CA LEU A 45 9.88 -4.26 13.89
C LEU A 45 8.42 -4.67 13.86
N HIS A 46 7.79 -4.81 15.03
CA HIS A 46 6.37 -5.13 15.14
C HIS A 46 5.50 -4.03 14.53
N MET A 47 5.87 -2.77 14.75
CA MET A 47 5.14 -1.64 14.17
C MET A 47 5.13 -1.68 12.65
N TYR A 48 6.30 -1.97 12.05
CA TYR A 48 6.36 -2.13 10.59
C TYR A 48 5.51 -3.30 10.12
N GLY A 49 5.55 -4.41 10.83
CA GLY A 49 4.74 -5.59 10.52
C GLY A 49 3.25 -5.28 10.55
N ALA A 50 2.79 -4.56 11.57
CA ALA A 50 1.38 -4.18 11.70
C ALA A 50 0.95 -3.28 10.54
N GLU A 51 1.79 -2.33 10.14
CA GLU A 51 1.49 -1.45 9.02
C GLU A 51 1.46 -2.21 7.69
N ILE A 52 2.38 -3.14 7.51
CA ILE A 52 2.39 -4.02 6.33
C ILE A 52 1.06 -4.78 6.22
N GLU A 53 0.59 -5.35 7.32
CA GLU A 53 -0.68 -6.08 7.33
C GLU A 53 -1.85 -5.17 6.98
N ARG A 54 -1.86 -3.95 7.51
CA ARG A 54 -2.92 -2.98 7.21
C ARG A 54 -2.96 -2.62 5.73
N VAL A 55 -1.79 -2.40 5.14
CA VAL A 55 -1.71 -2.08 3.72
C VAL A 55 -2.16 -3.27 2.87
N ARG A 56 -1.75 -4.48 3.25
CA ARG A 56 -2.17 -5.70 2.55
C ARG A 56 -3.67 -5.90 2.60
N ASP A 57 -4.29 -5.63 3.76
CA ASP A 57 -5.73 -5.75 3.91
C ASP A 57 -6.44 -4.75 3.00
N ARG A 58 -5.94 -3.53 2.92
CA ARG A 58 -6.52 -2.51 2.05
C ARG A 58 -6.38 -2.90 0.58
N LEU A 59 -5.23 -3.45 0.20
CA LEU A 59 -5.02 -3.95 -1.16
C LEU A 59 -6.02 -5.04 -1.50
N ALA A 60 -6.24 -5.97 -0.58
CA ALA A 60 -7.21 -7.04 -0.77
C ALA A 60 -8.63 -6.50 -0.97
N GLU A 61 -9.00 -5.46 -0.20
CA GLU A 61 -10.29 -4.80 -0.36
C GLU A 61 -10.44 -4.20 -1.75
N LEU A 62 -9.41 -3.50 -2.22
CA LEU A 62 -9.45 -2.87 -3.54
C LEU A 62 -9.55 -3.91 -4.65
N VAL A 63 -8.82 -4.99 -4.54
CA VAL A 63 -8.88 -6.07 -5.53
C VAL A 63 -10.27 -6.69 -5.55
N ARG A 64 -10.86 -6.95 -4.38
CA ARG A 64 -12.21 -7.49 -4.30
C ARG A 64 -13.26 -6.53 -4.87
N ALA A 65 -13.02 -5.23 -4.73
CA ALA A 65 -13.91 -4.22 -5.29
C ALA A 65 -13.74 -4.03 -6.80
N GLY A 66 -12.78 -4.68 -7.41
CA GLY A 66 -12.55 -4.60 -8.84
C GLY A 66 -11.76 -3.37 -9.28
N ALA A 67 -10.98 -2.84 -8.39
CA ALA A 67 -10.16 -1.67 -8.71
C ALA A 67 -9.03 -2.02 -9.67
#